data_2e7b32ce94dc204cc79600c77413ac7f
#
_entry.id   2e7b32ce94dc204cc79600c77413ac7f
#
_cell.length_a   1.000
_cell.length_b   1.000
_cell.length_c   1.000
_cell.angle_alpha   90.00
_cell.angle_beta   90.00
_cell.angle_gamma   90.00
#
_symmetry.space_group_name_H-M   'P 1'
#
loop_
_entity.id
_entity.type
_entity.pdbx_description
1 polymer ?
#
loop_
_entity_poly.entity_id
_entity_poly.type
_entity_poly.pdbx_seq_one_letter_code
_entity_poly.pdbx_strand_id
1 'polypeptide(L)'
;MRPNIKYAVIYRHRDEYPVAVMCKFFGVSRSGYYDFVKRMGQPEHDAELAEKIKECQNRTDKTYGYRRVWKWLKDRNIKRNPKTVLRVMKKYGLLSEIRRRRKWVNLGQQVHKYQNLLKRQFRAERPNVKWVTDISYIHTKEGVLYLSMIRDLYDNSIVAYKTATQQTVNLVLDTIRLAMKKEKKRVAAELQLHSDQGFQYTSHGYFNLTQSYGITPSMSSKGNPYDNAMAENFFSILKTECIYRHKPKTFAEANDLIDRYIYFYNHERIQNKTGVAPLTLRHSA
;
A
#
# COMPACT_ATOMS: atom_id res chain seq x y z
N MET A 1 -22.76 31.30 18.78
CA MET A 1 -22.70 29.94 19.39
C MET A 1 -23.64 29.01 18.63
N ARG A 2 -23.22 27.80 18.26
CA ARG A 2 -24.05 26.82 17.50
C ARG A 2 -25.21 26.31 18.35
N PRO A 3 -26.45 26.09 17.79
CA PRO A 3 -27.62 25.68 18.56
C PRO A 3 -27.37 24.45 19.48
N ASN A 4 -26.66 23.43 19.00
CA ASN A 4 -26.35 22.22 19.78
C ASN A 4 -25.55 22.51 21.07
N ILE A 5 -24.65 23.52 21.04
CA ILE A 5 -23.89 23.88 22.26
C ILE A 5 -24.82 24.58 23.26
N LYS A 6 -25.75 25.44 22.78
CA LYS A 6 -26.76 26.06 23.64
C LYS A 6 -27.67 25.01 24.28
N TYR A 7 -28.12 23.99 23.53
CA TYR A 7 -28.93 22.90 24.07
C TYR A 7 -28.17 22.06 25.10
N ALA A 8 -26.86 21.81 24.88
CA ALA A 8 -26.05 21.09 25.86
C ALA A 8 -25.90 21.85 27.19
N VAL A 9 -25.77 23.20 27.13
CA VAL A 9 -25.76 24.05 28.33
C VAL A 9 -27.13 24.01 29.04
N ILE A 10 -28.22 24.13 28.31
CA ILE A 10 -29.59 24.05 28.86
C ILE A 10 -29.80 22.67 29.51
N TYR A 11 -29.35 21.59 28.88
CA TYR A 11 -29.45 20.23 29.42
C TYR A 11 -28.68 20.08 30.75
N ARG A 12 -27.48 20.66 30.87
CA ARG A 12 -26.65 20.60 32.08
C ARG A 12 -27.32 21.28 33.28
N HIS A 13 -28.05 22.40 33.02
CA HIS A 13 -28.64 23.21 34.08
C HIS A 13 -30.17 23.09 34.18
N ARG A 14 -30.77 22.04 33.58
CA ARG A 14 -32.22 21.84 33.52
C ARG A 14 -32.87 21.61 34.90
N ASP A 15 -32.09 21.16 35.89
CA ASP A 15 -32.55 20.90 37.24
C ASP A 15 -32.48 22.17 38.13
N GLU A 16 -31.69 23.19 37.68
CA GLU A 16 -31.53 24.47 38.41
C GLU A 16 -32.47 25.57 37.88
N TYR A 17 -32.74 25.58 36.57
CA TYR A 17 -33.52 26.63 35.92
C TYR A 17 -34.56 26.06 34.95
N PRO A 18 -35.75 26.74 34.85
CA PRO A 18 -36.80 26.32 33.94
C PRO A 18 -36.30 26.31 32.48
N VAL A 19 -36.45 25.18 31.77
CA VAL A 19 -36.02 25.02 30.36
C VAL A 19 -36.59 26.10 29.45
N ALA A 20 -37.86 26.53 29.68
CA ALA A 20 -38.51 27.57 28.88
C ALA A 20 -37.77 28.91 28.96
N VAL A 21 -37.31 29.29 30.15
CA VAL A 21 -36.60 30.55 30.43
C VAL A 21 -35.21 30.50 29.75
N MET A 22 -34.49 29.37 29.91
CA MET A 22 -33.19 29.20 29.29
C MET A 22 -33.27 29.21 27.75
N CYS A 23 -34.27 28.54 27.17
CA CYS A 23 -34.48 28.55 25.73
C CYS A 23 -34.71 29.99 25.20
N LYS A 24 -35.51 30.77 25.91
CA LYS A 24 -35.74 32.19 25.57
C LYS A 24 -34.45 33.01 25.68
N PHE A 25 -33.70 32.84 26.76
CA PHE A 25 -32.42 33.51 26.98
C PHE A 25 -31.39 33.20 25.87
N PHE A 26 -31.26 31.97 25.48
CA PHE A 26 -30.30 31.56 24.44
C PHE A 26 -30.85 31.77 23.02
N GLY A 27 -32.08 32.20 22.83
CA GLY A 27 -32.71 32.40 21.52
C GLY A 27 -32.81 31.09 20.74
N VAL A 28 -33.28 30.01 21.36
CA VAL A 28 -33.46 28.67 20.72
C VAL A 28 -34.89 28.15 21.02
N SER A 29 -35.40 27.28 20.11
CA SER A 29 -36.74 26.71 20.29
C SER A 29 -36.77 25.61 21.33
N ARG A 30 -37.87 25.54 22.08
CA ARG A 30 -38.12 24.45 23.06
C ARG A 30 -38.25 23.09 22.38
N SER A 31 -38.92 23.02 21.23
CA SER A 31 -39.03 21.77 20.45
C SER A 31 -37.65 21.26 20.03
N GLY A 32 -36.79 22.18 19.52
CA GLY A 32 -35.41 21.81 19.18
C GLY A 32 -34.57 21.29 20.34
N TYR A 33 -34.82 21.80 21.57
CA TYR A 33 -34.20 21.30 22.78
C TYR A 33 -34.65 19.85 23.09
N TYR A 34 -35.97 19.59 23.09
CA TYR A 34 -36.49 18.25 23.38
C TYR A 34 -36.07 17.23 22.29
N ASP A 35 -36.01 17.66 21.02
CA ASP A 35 -35.46 16.82 19.95
C ASP A 35 -33.96 16.54 20.13
N PHE A 36 -33.21 17.50 20.65
CA PHE A 36 -31.80 17.30 21.01
C PHE A 36 -31.67 16.28 22.14
N VAL A 37 -32.46 16.40 23.23
CA VAL A 37 -32.45 15.46 24.35
C VAL A 37 -32.84 14.05 23.89
N LYS A 38 -33.90 13.91 23.07
CA LYS A 38 -34.32 12.63 22.51
C LYS A 38 -33.22 11.96 21.70
N ARG A 39 -32.44 12.73 20.96
CA ARG A 39 -31.29 12.22 20.18
C ARG A 39 -30.10 11.82 21.04
N MET A 40 -29.89 12.41 22.22
CA MET A 40 -28.82 12.03 23.14
C MET A 40 -28.94 10.59 23.65
N GLY A 41 -30.18 10.06 23.77
CA GLY A 41 -30.43 8.67 24.20
C GLY A 41 -30.43 7.64 23.06
N GLN A 42 -30.29 8.08 21.81
CA GLN A 42 -30.28 7.14 20.67
C GLN A 42 -28.86 6.70 20.33
N PRO A 43 -28.64 5.41 19.97
CA PRO A 43 -27.35 4.97 19.48
C PRO A 43 -26.95 5.75 18.23
N GLU A 44 -25.68 6.10 18.14
CA GLU A 44 -25.18 6.87 16.99
C GLU A 44 -25.41 6.10 15.68
N HIS A 45 -26.11 6.70 14.75
CA HIS A 45 -26.45 6.12 13.44
C HIS A 45 -25.24 5.58 12.66
N ASP A 46 -24.05 6.11 12.92
CA ASP A 46 -22.82 5.69 12.25
C ASP A 46 -22.02 4.61 13.01
N ALA A 47 -22.44 4.23 14.23
CA ALA A 47 -21.67 3.35 15.12
C ALA A 47 -21.42 1.96 14.50
N GLU A 48 -22.44 1.34 13.95
CA GLU A 48 -22.32 0.02 13.29
C GLU A 48 -21.36 0.07 12.11
N LEU A 49 -21.47 1.10 11.27
CA LEU A 49 -20.55 1.29 10.13
C LEU A 49 -19.12 1.56 10.61
N ALA A 50 -18.95 2.31 11.69
CA ALA A 50 -17.64 2.59 12.27
C ALA A 50 -16.95 1.31 12.78
N GLU A 51 -17.68 0.40 13.43
CA GLU A 51 -17.12 -0.90 13.85
C GLU A 51 -16.70 -1.77 12.67
N LYS A 52 -17.47 -1.80 11.60
CA LYS A 52 -17.08 -2.50 10.36
C LYS A 52 -15.83 -1.89 9.69
N ILE A 53 -15.71 -0.57 9.70
CA ILE A 53 -14.52 0.13 9.20
C ILE A 53 -13.32 -0.17 10.12
N LYS A 54 -13.51 -0.21 11.42
CA LYS A 54 -12.47 -0.55 12.41
C LYS A 54 -11.97 -1.99 12.24
N GLU A 55 -12.87 -2.95 12.01
CA GLU A 55 -12.51 -4.33 11.64
C GLU A 55 -11.60 -4.37 10.41
N CYS A 56 -11.99 -3.65 9.34
CA CYS A 56 -11.16 -3.52 8.14
C CYS A 56 -9.79 -2.93 8.44
N GLN A 57 -9.72 -1.83 9.18
CA GLN A 57 -8.48 -1.16 9.54
C GLN A 57 -7.56 -2.02 10.43
N ASN A 58 -8.12 -2.76 11.37
CA ASN A 58 -7.35 -3.69 12.20
C ASN A 58 -6.75 -4.82 11.36
N ARG A 59 -7.53 -5.40 10.43
CA ARG A 59 -7.07 -6.45 9.52
C ARG A 59 -5.98 -5.96 8.55
N THR A 60 -6.02 -4.69 8.16
CA THR A 60 -5.11 -4.11 7.17
C THR A 60 -4.05 -3.21 7.80
N ASP A 61 -3.88 -3.27 9.10
CA ASP A 61 -2.91 -2.48 9.88
C ASP A 61 -3.02 -0.97 9.57
N LYS A 62 -4.25 -0.47 9.48
CA LYS A 62 -4.59 0.93 9.15
C LYS A 62 -3.95 1.48 7.86
N THR A 63 -3.64 0.60 6.90
CA THR A 63 -3.04 1.02 5.63
C THR A 63 -4.09 1.42 4.58
N TYR A 64 -5.36 1.03 4.78
CA TYR A 64 -6.41 1.28 3.82
C TYR A 64 -6.99 2.70 3.92
N GLY A 65 -6.83 3.48 2.85
CA GLY A 65 -7.59 4.72 2.66
C GLY A 65 -9.07 4.44 2.33
N TYR A 66 -9.93 5.46 2.44
CA TYR A 66 -11.39 5.32 2.31
C TYR A 66 -11.87 4.58 1.06
N ARG A 67 -11.16 4.67 -0.08
CA ARG A 67 -11.55 3.98 -1.33
C ARG A 67 -11.38 2.46 -1.22
N ARG A 68 -10.30 1.98 -0.58
CA ARG A 68 -10.10 0.55 -0.32
C ARG A 68 -11.05 0.04 0.75
N VAL A 69 -11.28 0.82 1.81
CA VAL A 69 -12.28 0.49 2.85
C VAL A 69 -13.68 0.38 2.22
N TRP A 70 -14.06 1.33 1.34
CA TRP A 70 -15.32 1.27 0.62
C TRP A 70 -15.45 0.01 -0.24
N LYS A 71 -14.40 -0.36 -0.97
CA LYS A 71 -14.39 -1.60 -1.77
C LYS A 71 -14.53 -2.83 -0.87
N TRP A 72 -13.76 -2.89 0.22
CA TRP A 72 -13.81 -3.97 1.20
C TRP A 72 -15.22 -4.15 1.82
N LEU A 73 -15.92 -3.05 2.12
CA LEU A 73 -17.31 -3.06 2.58
C LEU A 73 -18.26 -3.58 1.50
N LYS A 74 -18.09 -3.11 0.24
CA LYS A 74 -18.90 -3.54 -0.90
C LYS A 74 -18.80 -5.05 -1.13
N ASP A 75 -17.60 -5.62 -1.05
CA ASP A 75 -17.34 -7.05 -1.21
C ASP A 75 -18.00 -7.91 -0.10
N ARG A 76 -18.43 -7.27 1.01
CA ARG A 76 -19.20 -7.86 2.11
C ARG A 76 -20.68 -7.48 2.10
N ASN A 77 -21.19 -7.05 0.93
CA ASN A 77 -22.57 -6.61 0.73
C ASN A 77 -23.00 -5.37 1.56
N ILE A 78 -22.05 -4.62 2.14
CA ILE A 78 -22.32 -3.37 2.86
C ILE A 78 -22.27 -2.20 1.87
N LYS A 79 -23.41 -1.89 1.25
CA LYS A 79 -23.52 -0.82 0.25
C LYS A 79 -23.59 0.55 0.94
N ARG A 80 -22.55 1.37 0.82
CA ARG A 80 -22.48 2.76 1.31
C ARG A 80 -21.82 3.67 0.28
N ASN A 81 -22.12 4.96 0.34
CA ASN A 81 -21.44 5.94 -0.51
C ASN A 81 -19.99 6.15 -0.04
N PRO A 82 -19.00 6.23 -0.95
CA PRO A 82 -17.59 6.48 -0.58
C PRO A 82 -17.39 7.75 0.27
N LYS A 83 -18.18 8.82 0.04
CA LYS A 83 -18.14 10.06 0.84
C LYS A 83 -18.61 9.81 2.27
N THR A 84 -19.62 8.94 2.47
CA THR A 84 -20.10 8.54 3.80
C THR A 84 -19.02 7.77 4.55
N VAL A 85 -18.35 6.81 3.89
CA VAL A 85 -17.23 6.07 4.48
C VAL A 85 -16.13 7.02 4.93
N LEU A 86 -15.72 7.97 4.07
CA LEU A 86 -14.73 8.98 4.44
C LEU A 86 -15.16 9.85 5.64
N ARG A 87 -16.43 10.26 5.69
CA ARG A 87 -16.98 11.06 6.79
C ARG A 87 -16.92 10.28 8.12
N VAL A 88 -17.34 9.01 8.11
CA VAL A 88 -17.29 8.14 9.27
C VAL A 88 -15.85 7.88 9.70
N MET A 89 -14.94 7.57 8.77
CA MET A 89 -13.51 7.40 9.07
C MET A 89 -12.90 8.65 9.73
N LYS A 90 -13.27 9.86 9.27
CA LYS A 90 -12.83 11.12 9.91
C LYS A 90 -13.43 11.29 11.30
N LYS A 91 -14.74 11.03 11.46
CA LYS A 91 -15.46 11.22 12.73
C LYS A 91 -14.91 10.33 13.84
N TYR A 92 -14.56 9.09 13.54
CA TYR A 92 -14.09 8.08 14.50
C TYR A 92 -12.57 7.89 14.53
N GLY A 93 -11.80 8.76 13.84
CA GLY A 93 -10.33 8.67 13.85
C GLY A 93 -9.77 7.42 13.16
N LEU A 94 -10.51 6.85 12.20
CA LEU A 94 -10.17 5.61 11.48
C LEU A 94 -9.47 5.84 10.14
N LEU A 95 -8.86 7.00 9.94
CA LEU A 95 -8.09 7.28 8.73
C LEU A 95 -6.82 6.44 8.68
N SER A 96 -6.37 6.14 7.45
CA SER A 96 -5.09 5.44 7.25
C SER A 96 -3.91 6.28 7.74
N GLU A 97 -2.92 5.61 8.33
CA GLU A 97 -1.67 6.22 8.73
C GLU A 97 -0.73 6.29 7.52
N ILE A 98 -0.45 7.50 7.04
CA ILE A 98 0.36 7.72 5.83
C ILE A 98 1.63 8.50 6.20
N ARG A 99 2.78 8.05 5.66
CA ARG A 99 4.02 8.79 5.77
C ARG A 99 4.03 10.00 4.82
N ARG A 100 4.52 11.17 5.28
CA ARG A 100 4.74 12.35 4.41
C ARG A 100 5.89 12.07 3.44
N ARG A 101 5.72 12.42 2.14
CA ARG A 101 6.76 12.33 1.11
C ARG A 101 7.95 13.23 1.46
N ARG A 102 9.19 12.70 1.37
CA ARG A 102 10.42 13.50 1.38
C ARG A 102 10.65 14.15 0.01
N LYS A 103 11.27 15.34 -0.01
CA LYS A 103 11.71 16.01 -1.26
C LYS A 103 12.87 15.24 -1.89
N TRP A 104 12.91 15.25 -3.21
CA TRP A 104 13.88 14.55 -4.06
C TRP A 104 15.30 15.12 -3.93
N VAL A 105 16.34 14.26 -4.05
CA VAL A 105 17.76 14.62 -4.16
C VAL A 105 18.33 13.88 -5.36
N ASN A 106 19.07 14.58 -6.23
CA ASN A 106 19.63 14.09 -7.49
C ASN A 106 21.02 13.45 -7.24
N LEU A 107 21.23 12.20 -7.65
CA LEU A 107 22.48 11.44 -7.43
C LEU A 107 23.12 11.01 -8.76
N GLY A 108 24.21 11.66 -9.16
CA GLY A 108 25.33 11.25 -10.01
C GLY A 108 25.15 10.42 -11.32
N GLN A 109 26.21 10.40 -12.17
CA GLN A 109 26.24 9.77 -13.51
C GLN A 109 26.72 8.31 -13.48
N GLN A 110 26.09 7.40 -14.26
CA GLN A 110 26.44 5.97 -14.36
C GLN A 110 26.63 5.47 -15.80
N VAL A 111 27.33 4.34 -16.00
CA VAL A 111 27.64 3.72 -17.30
C VAL A 111 26.51 2.77 -17.72
N HIS A 112 26.06 2.85 -18.97
CA HIS A 112 24.91 2.10 -19.50
C HIS A 112 25.37 0.87 -20.32
N LYS A 113 24.77 -0.31 -20.13
CA LYS A 113 25.08 -1.55 -20.89
C LYS A 113 23.95 -2.08 -21.76
N TYR A 114 22.67 -1.84 -21.40
CA TYR A 114 21.50 -2.29 -22.15
C TYR A 114 20.60 -1.11 -22.52
N GLN A 115 19.84 -1.28 -23.60
CA GLN A 115 18.87 -0.29 -24.03
C GLN A 115 17.63 -0.28 -23.13
N ASN A 116 16.96 0.86 -22.99
CA ASN A 116 15.67 0.95 -22.36
C ASN A 116 14.57 0.48 -23.33
N LEU A 117 14.30 -0.83 -23.29
CA LEU A 117 13.26 -1.44 -24.11
C LEU A 117 11.86 -1.22 -23.53
N LEU A 118 11.77 -1.04 -22.20
CA LEU A 118 10.49 -0.84 -21.50
C LEU A 118 9.83 0.48 -21.90
N LYS A 119 10.63 1.55 -22.13
CA LYS A 119 10.16 2.89 -22.58
C LYS A 119 8.95 3.40 -21.80
N ARG A 120 8.91 3.14 -20.46
CA ARG A 120 7.80 3.47 -19.56
C ARG A 120 6.45 2.81 -19.90
N GLN A 121 6.43 1.80 -20.74
CA GLN A 121 5.25 0.99 -21.01
C GLN A 121 5.03 -0.01 -19.88
N PHE A 122 4.62 0.48 -18.72
CA PHE A 122 4.43 -0.27 -17.47
C PHE A 122 3.15 -1.13 -17.45
N ARG A 123 2.76 -1.66 -18.59
CA ARG A 123 1.67 -2.61 -18.74
C ARG A 123 2.11 -3.78 -19.61
N ALA A 124 1.72 -4.98 -19.22
CA ALA A 124 1.81 -6.17 -20.02
C ALA A 124 0.40 -6.67 -20.32
N GLU A 125 0.20 -7.35 -21.46
CA GLU A 125 -1.09 -7.88 -21.88
C GLU A 125 -1.40 -9.22 -21.19
N ARG A 126 -0.35 -9.94 -20.77
CA ARG A 126 -0.45 -11.24 -20.09
C ARG A 126 0.68 -11.38 -19.05
N PRO A 127 0.52 -12.31 -18.08
CA PRO A 127 1.55 -12.58 -17.08
C PRO A 127 2.88 -13.01 -17.71
N ASN A 128 3.98 -12.72 -17.02
CA ASN A 128 5.33 -13.19 -17.33
C ASN A 128 5.89 -12.73 -18.69
N VAL A 129 5.43 -11.58 -19.20
CA VAL A 129 6.00 -10.92 -20.40
C VAL A 129 6.96 -9.81 -20.02
N LYS A 130 6.60 -8.99 -19.04
CA LYS A 130 7.40 -7.86 -18.57
C LYS A 130 7.57 -7.91 -17.07
N TRP A 131 8.79 -8.09 -16.62
CA TRP A 131 9.15 -8.00 -15.20
C TRP A 131 10.01 -6.79 -14.93
N VAL A 132 9.90 -6.23 -13.73
CA VAL A 132 10.82 -5.23 -13.20
C VAL A 132 11.50 -5.77 -11.96
N THR A 133 12.76 -5.42 -11.78
CA THR A 133 13.57 -5.84 -10.64
C THR A 133 14.35 -4.67 -10.06
N ASP A 134 14.59 -4.71 -8.77
CA ASP A 134 15.40 -3.72 -8.07
C ASP A 134 15.81 -4.26 -6.70
N ILE A 135 16.77 -3.60 -6.05
CA ILE A 135 17.22 -3.89 -4.69
C ILE A 135 16.88 -2.72 -3.78
N SER A 136 16.25 -3.01 -2.67
CA SER A 136 16.05 -2.02 -1.60
C SER A 136 16.73 -2.48 -0.30
N TYR A 137 16.95 -1.54 0.60
CA TYR A 137 17.56 -1.78 1.90
C TYR A 137 16.59 -1.45 3.03
N ILE A 138 16.70 -2.25 4.09
CA ILE A 138 15.89 -2.15 5.30
C ILE A 138 16.86 -2.04 6.47
N HIS A 139 16.76 -0.95 7.22
CA HIS A 139 17.58 -0.72 8.39
C HIS A 139 17.00 -1.45 9.60
N THR A 140 17.85 -2.20 10.28
CA THR A 140 17.60 -2.84 11.58
C THR A 140 18.66 -2.38 12.59
N LYS A 141 18.56 -2.80 13.85
CA LYS A 141 19.63 -2.56 14.83
C LYS A 141 20.87 -3.43 14.58
N GLU A 142 20.71 -4.56 13.88
CA GLU A 142 21.80 -5.47 13.50
C GLU A 142 22.55 -5.01 12.24
N GLY A 143 22.00 -4.01 11.51
CA GLY A 143 22.60 -3.50 10.29
C GLY A 143 21.58 -3.33 9.17
N VAL A 144 22.07 -3.44 7.94
CA VAL A 144 21.26 -3.27 6.73
C VAL A 144 20.92 -4.64 6.12
N LEU A 145 19.63 -4.92 5.97
CA LEU A 145 19.13 -6.04 5.19
C LEU A 145 18.78 -5.58 3.79
N TYR A 146 19.31 -6.24 2.77
CA TYR A 146 19.04 -5.98 1.36
C TYR A 146 17.93 -6.89 0.87
N LEU A 147 16.96 -6.34 0.17
CA LEU A 147 15.83 -7.06 -0.42
C LEU A 147 15.86 -6.88 -1.94
N SER A 148 16.14 -7.95 -2.67
CA SER A 148 15.96 -8.03 -4.12
C SER A 148 14.58 -8.60 -4.43
N MET A 149 13.86 -8.02 -5.40
CA MET A 149 12.55 -8.53 -5.80
C MET A 149 12.36 -8.48 -7.32
N ILE A 150 11.45 -9.30 -7.82
CA ILE A 150 10.92 -9.29 -9.18
C ILE A 150 9.42 -9.11 -9.12
N ARG A 151 8.91 -8.12 -9.85
CA ARG A 151 7.51 -7.75 -9.97
C ARG A 151 7.02 -7.91 -11.39
N ASP A 152 5.88 -8.56 -11.59
CA ASP A 152 5.22 -8.64 -12.89
C ASP A 152 4.44 -7.34 -13.18
N LEU A 153 4.54 -6.84 -14.41
CA LEU A 153 3.82 -5.63 -14.83
C LEU A 153 2.39 -5.90 -15.31
N TYR A 154 1.98 -7.15 -15.45
CA TYR A 154 0.61 -7.50 -15.79
C TYR A 154 -0.34 -7.25 -14.60
N ASP A 155 -0.11 -7.93 -13.50
CA ASP A 155 -0.96 -7.90 -12.29
C ASP A 155 -0.34 -7.14 -11.12
N ASN A 156 0.93 -6.76 -11.23
CA ASN A 156 1.75 -6.15 -10.19
C ASN A 156 2.10 -7.10 -9.02
N SER A 157 1.97 -8.41 -9.17
CA SER A 157 2.39 -9.37 -8.14
C SER A 157 3.91 -9.41 -7.99
N ILE A 158 4.35 -9.76 -6.79
CA ILE A 158 5.75 -10.08 -6.53
C ILE A 158 5.97 -11.55 -6.86
N VAL A 159 6.65 -11.80 -7.97
CA VAL A 159 6.94 -13.14 -8.49
C VAL A 159 7.94 -13.86 -7.59
N ALA A 160 9.03 -13.16 -7.25
CA ALA A 160 10.07 -13.69 -6.38
C ALA A 160 10.76 -12.54 -5.62
N TYR A 161 11.34 -12.88 -4.48
CA TYR A 161 12.21 -12.01 -3.70
C TYR A 161 13.22 -12.84 -2.91
N LYS A 162 14.32 -12.21 -2.55
CA LYS A 162 15.37 -12.73 -1.68
C LYS A 162 15.92 -11.63 -0.82
N THR A 163 16.35 -11.98 0.37
CA THR A 163 17.05 -11.07 1.29
C THR A 163 18.48 -11.54 1.53
N ALA A 164 19.37 -10.61 1.82
CA ALA A 164 20.75 -10.88 2.22
C ALA A 164 21.29 -9.73 3.09
N THR A 165 22.32 -10.03 3.88
CA THR A 165 23.05 -9.03 4.67
C THR A 165 24.09 -8.26 3.86
N GLN A 166 24.34 -8.67 2.60
CA GLN A 166 25.25 -8.01 1.68
C GLN A 166 24.59 -7.78 0.31
N GLN A 167 24.87 -6.64 -0.30
CA GLN A 167 24.38 -6.31 -1.63
C GLN A 167 25.29 -6.90 -2.71
N THR A 168 25.15 -8.20 -2.95
CA THR A 168 25.97 -8.95 -3.90
C THR A 168 25.26 -9.20 -5.23
N VAL A 169 26.04 -9.55 -6.27
CA VAL A 169 25.49 -10.02 -7.54
C VAL A 169 24.64 -11.28 -7.33
N ASN A 170 25.07 -12.20 -6.46
CA ASN A 170 24.38 -13.45 -6.19
C ASN A 170 22.96 -13.24 -5.66
N LEU A 171 22.72 -12.18 -4.87
CA LEU A 171 21.38 -11.86 -4.38
C LEU A 171 20.39 -11.67 -5.56
N VAL A 172 20.79 -10.97 -6.61
CA VAL A 172 19.98 -10.79 -7.83
C VAL A 172 19.83 -12.09 -8.60
N LEU A 173 20.96 -12.81 -8.81
CA LEU A 173 20.94 -14.06 -9.57
C LEU A 173 20.02 -15.10 -8.92
N ASP A 174 20.06 -15.21 -7.59
CA ASP A 174 19.22 -16.16 -6.86
C ASP A 174 17.73 -15.75 -6.87
N THR A 175 17.45 -14.45 -6.90
CA THR A 175 16.09 -13.94 -7.07
C THR A 175 15.54 -14.31 -8.45
N ILE A 176 16.35 -14.18 -9.51
CA ILE A 176 15.97 -14.58 -10.88
C ILE A 176 15.77 -16.11 -10.96
N ARG A 177 16.70 -16.91 -10.42
CA ARG A 177 16.56 -18.37 -10.38
C ARG A 177 15.28 -18.80 -9.68
N LEU A 178 14.95 -18.15 -8.57
CA LEU A 178 13.72 -18.43 -7.82
C LEU A 178 12.48 -18.08 -8.64
N ALA A 179 12.46 -16.93 -9.33
CA ALA A 179 11.35 -16.52 -10.20
C ALA A 179 11.16 -17.54 -11.34
N MET A 180 12.23 -17.89 -12.03
CA MET A 180 12.20 -18.88 -13.12
C MET A 180 11.76 -20.25 -12.65
N LYS A 181 12.17 -20.68 -11.44
CA LYS A 181 11.72 -21.95 -10.85
C LYS A 181 10.21 -21.96 -10.58
N LYS A 182 9.67 -20.84 -10.06
CA LYS A 182 8.22 -20.71 -9.76
C LYS A 182 7.36 -20.66 -11.01
N GLU A 183 7.81 -19.95 -12.04
CA GLU A 183 7.01 -19.63 -13.23
C GLU A 183 7.38 -20.48 -14.47
N LYS A 184 8.29 -21.45 -14.34
CA LYS A 184 8.97 -22.20 -15.41
C LYS A 184 8.09 -22.60 -16.61
N LYS A 185 6.85 -23.01 -16.37
CA LYS A 185 5.90 -23.41 -17.44
C LYS A 185 5.06 -22.25 -18.02
N ARG A 186 5.19 -21.06 -17.45
CA ARG A 186 4.32 -19.91 -17.74
C ARG A 186 5.11 -18.69 -18.26
N VAL A 187 6.44 -18.81 -18.33
CA VAL A 187 7.28 -17.70 -18.80
C VAL A 187 7.14 -17.58 -20.30
N ALA A 188 6.88 -16.35 -20.77
CA ALA A 188 6.84 -16.07 -22.20
C ALA A 188 8.23 -16.19 -22.82
N ALA A 189 8.31 -16.66 -24.05
CA ALA A 189 9.58 -16.72 -24.80
C ALA A 189 10.25 -15.34 -24.95
N GLU A 190 9.43 -14.28 -24.95
CA GLU A 190 9.84 -12.87 -25.04
C GLU A 190 9.92 -12.16 -23.68
N LEU A 191 10.12 -12.89 -22.56
CA LEU A 191 10.22 -12.26 -21.24
C LEU A 191 11.27 -11.16 -21.19
N GLN A 192 10.83 -9.95 -20.88
CA GLN A 192 11.68 -8.78 -20.66
C GLN A 192 11.87 -8.54 -19.15
N LEU A 193 13.11 -8.41 -18.70
CA LEU A 193 13.47 -8.07 -17.33
C LEU A 193 14.11 -6.69 -17.29
N HIS A 194 13.40 -5.70 -16.71
CA HIS A 194 13.87 -4.33 -16.61
C HIS A 194 14.45 -4.03 -15.22
N SER A 195 15.61 -3.37 -15.19
CA SER A 195 16.32 -2.98 -13.97
C SER A 195 16.82 -1.54 -14.03
N ASP A 196 17.33 -1.04 -12.94
CA ASP A 196 18.20 0.14 -12.91
C ASP A 196 19.60 -0.20 -13.45
N GLN A 197 20.53 0.77 -13.39
CA GLN A 197 21.92 0.62 -13.81
C GLN A 197 22.85 0.17 -12.67
N GLY A 198 22.35 -0.52 -11.66
CA GLY A 198 23.12 -1.06 -10.55
C GLY A 198 24.22 -2.02 -11.03
N PHE A 199 25.36 -2.10 -10.34
CA PHE A 199 26.49 -2.96 -10.72
C PHE A 199 26.11 -4.43 -10.80
N GLN A 200 25.10 -4.88 -10.05
CA GLN A 200 24.60 -6.24 -10.07
C GLN A 200 24.02 -6.59 -11.45
N TYR A 201 23.29 -5.67 -12.05
CA TYR A 201 22.60 -5.86 -13.33
C TYR A 201 23.51 -5.63 -14.53
N THR A 202 24.72 -5.05 -14.32
CA THR A 202 25.74 -4.87 -15.37
C THR A 202 26.83 -5.93 -15.32
N SER A 203 26.73 -6.92 -14.40
CA SER A 203 27.74 -7.98 -14.21
C SER A 203 27.66 -9.08 -15.28
N HIS A 204 28.79 -9.75 -15.54
CA HIS A 204 28.81 -10.92 -16.41
C HIS A 204 27.91 -12.07 -15.92
N GLY A 205 27.79 -12.23 -14.60
CA GLY A 205 26.88 -13.25 -14.02
C GLY A 205 25.43 -12.99 -14.40
N TYR A 206 24.98 -11.73 -14.35
CA TYR A 206 23.64 -11.32 -14.78
C TYR A 206 23.43 -11.57 -16.28
N PHE A 207 24.37 -11.16 -17.11
CA PHE A 207 24.33 -11.39 -18.55
C PHE A 207 24.21 -12.88 -18.89
N ASN A 208 25.10 -13.71 -18.35
CA ASN A 208 25.09 -15.15 -18.61
C ASN A 208 23.79 -15.82 -18.16
N LEU A 209 23.27 -15.43 -16.98
CA LEU A 209 22.04 -16.00 -16.45
C LEU A 209 20.82 -15.61 -17.29
N THR A 210 20.71 -14.34 -17.69
CA THR A 210 19.59 -13.90 -18.54
C THR A 210 19.62 -14.59 -19.89
N GLN A 211 20.79 -14.74 -20.50
CA GLN A 211 20.97 -15.50 -21.75
C GLN A 211 20.54 -16.96 -21.59
N SER A 212 20.98 -17.65 -20.51
CA SER A 212 20.64 -19.06 -20.27
C SER A 212 19.15 -19.32 -20.11
N TYR A 213 18.38 -18.33 -19.67
CA TYR A 213 16.93 -18.40 -19.54
C TYR A 213 16.16 -17.79 -20.72
N GLY A 214 16.83 -17.25 -21.72
CA GLY A 214 16.16 -16.55 -22.83
C GLY A 214 15.48 -15.23 -22.41
N ILE A 215 15.91 -14.64 -21.28
CA ILE A 215 15.38 -13.37 -20.79
C ILE A 215 16.02 -12.21 -21.56
N THR A 216 15.23 -11.28 -22.05
CA THR A 216 15.72 -10.04 -22.68
C THR A 216 15.94 -8.97 -21.60
N PRO A 217 17.22 -8.59 -21.30
CA PRO A 217 17.48 -7.54 -20.33
C PRO A 217 17.15 -6.15 -20.90
N SER A 218 16.60 -5.29 -20.05
CA SER A 218 16.31 -3.89 -20.31
C SER A 218 16.77 -3.04 -19.14
N MET A 219 17.25 -1.81 -19.39
CA MET A 219 17.73 -0.92 -18.34
C MET A 219 17.13 0.48 -18.44
N SER A 220 16.95 1.10 -17.28
CA SER A 220 16.58 2.52 -17.18
C SER A 220 17.60 3.39 -17.91
N SER A 221 17.15 4.49 -18.49
CA SER A 221 18.04 5.51 -19.06
C SER A 221 18.82 6.22 -17.95
N LYS A 222 20.06 6.65 -18.26
CA LYS A 222 20.94 7.33 -17.31
C LYS A 222 20.27 8.56 -16.70
N GLY A 223 20.25 8.61 -15.37
CA GLY A 223 19.71 9.76 -14.63
C GLY A 223 18.18 9.91 -14.67
N ASN A 224 17.46 8.91 -15.17
CA ASN A 224 16.02 8.94 -15.26
C ASN A 224 15.34 7.99 -14.25
N PRO A 225 14.93 8.50 -13.06
CA PRO A 225 14.31 7.68 -12.03
C PRO A 225 12.91 7.15 -12.39
N TYR A 226 12.27 7.77 -13.39
CA TYR A 226 10.93 7.35 -13.80
C TYR A 226 10.91 6.02 -14.54
N ASP A 227 12.05 5.59 -15.09
CA ASP A 227 12.13 4.39 -15.90
C ASP A 227 12.00 3.10 -15.06
N ASN A 228 12.41 3.11 -13.76
CA ASN A 228 12.21 1.99 -12.82
C ASN A 228 11.13 2.27 -11.77
N ALA A 229 10.25 3.21 -12.04
CA ALA A 229 9.24 3.69 -11.08
C ALA A 229 8.34 2.58 -10.51
N MET A 230 8.11 1.49 -11.25
CA MET A 230 7.25 0.39 -10.79
C MET A 230 7.89 -0.47 -9.71
N ALA A 231 9.21 -0.66 -9.76
CA ALA A 231 9.96 -1.35 -8.71
C ALA A 231 10.07 -0.45 -7.46
N GLU A 232 10.45 0.83 -7.65
CA GLU A 232 10.51 1.82 -6.57
C GLU A 232 9.16 2.00 -5.87
N ASN A 233 8.07 1.97 -6.62
CA ASN A 233 6.71 2.07 -6.10
C ASN A 233 6.40 0.95 -5.10
N PHE A 234 6.74 -0.31 -5.44
CA PHE A 234 6.53 -1.42 -4.52
C PHE A 234 7.33 -1.23 -3.23
N PHE A 235 8.61 -0.91 -3.32
CA PHE A 235 9.44 -0.68 -2.13
C PHE A 235 8.93 0.48 -1.27
N SER A 236 8.44 1.54 -1.90
CA SER A 236 7.81 2.65 -1.17
C SER A 236 6.56 2.18 -0.41
N ILE A 237 5.75 1.33 -1.02
CA ILE A 237 4.55 0.75 -0.40
C ILE A 237 4.94 -0.17 0.76
N LEU A 238 5.84 -1.14 0.56
CA LEU A 238 6.35 -2.04 1.60
C LEU A 238 6.91 -1.26 2.80
N LYS A 239 7.77 -0.29 2.54
CA LYS A 239 8.38 0.51 3.60
C LYS A 239 7.35 1.32 4.37
N THR A 240 6.39 1.92 3.69
CA THR A 240 5.37 2.77 4.31
C THR A 240 4.32 1.97 5.06
N GLU A 241 3.83 0.88 4.46
CA GLU A 241 2.72 0.10 5.04
C GLU A 241 3.20 -0.94 6.07
N CYS A 242 4.49 -1.34 6.04
CA CYS A 242 5.02 -2.37 6.93
C CYS A 242 6.28 -1.91 7.70
N ILE A 243 7.42 -1.72 7.04
CA ILE A 243 8.71 -1.59 7.71
C ILE A 243 8.79 -0.38 8.65
N TYR A 244 8.36 0.80 8.20
CA TYR A 244 8.42 2.02 9.04
C TYR A 244 7.42 2.03 10.19
N ARG A 245 6.43 1.17 10.14
CA ARG A 245 5.42 1.01 11.19
C ARG A 245 5.91 0.07 12.29
N HIS A 246 6.50 -1.06 11.90
CA HIS A 246 6.95 -2.09 12.84
C HIS A 246 8.39 -1.90 13.31
N LYS A 247 9.24 -1.20 12.51
CA LYS A 247 10.63 -0.87 12.83
C LYS A 247 11.42 -2.09 13.35
N PRO A 248 11.63 -3.11 12.52
CA PRO A 248 12.26 -4.37 12.93
C PRO A 248 13.63 -4.10 13.56
N LYS A 249 13.94 -4.82 14.63
CA LYS A 249 15.21 -4.68 15.36
C LYS A 249 16.25 -5.66 14.84
N THR A 250 15.84 -6.84 14.40
CA THR A 250 16.72 -7.92 13.93
C THR A 250 16.47 -8.25 12.46
N PHE A 251 17.42 -8.96 11.84
CA PHE A 251 17.25 -9.49 10.49
C PHE A 251 16.13 -10.53 10.43
N ALA A 252 15.98 -11.34 11.47
CA ALA A 252 14.88 -12.31 11.57
C ALA A 252 13.51 -11.65 11.59
N GLU A 253 13.31 -10.63 12.42
CA GLU A 253 12.07 -9.83 12.46
C GLU A 253 11.79 -9.16 11.09
N ALA A 254 12.83 -8.62 10.45
CA ALA A 254 12.68 -7.97 9.14
C ALA A 254 12.24 -8.98 8.07
N ASN A 255 12.82 -10.18 8.05
CA ASN A 255 12.45 -11.24 7.12
C ASN A 255 11.01 -11.69 7.33
N ASP A 256 10.60 -11.98 8.57
CA ASP A 256 9.23 -12.38 8.89
C ASP A 256 8.21 -11.30 8.48
N LEU A 257 8.51 -10.01 8.71
CA LEU A 257 7.67 -8.90 8.27
C LEU A 257 7.57 -8.83 6.74
N ILE A 258 8.67 -9.02 6.03
CA ILE A 258 8.71 -9.03 4.56
C ILE A 258 7.85 -10.17 4.02
N ASP A 259 8.04 -11.39 4.55
CA ASP A 259 7.34 -12.59 4.09
C ASP A 259 5.83 -12.46 4.28
N ARG A 260 5.39 -12.05 5.47
CA ARG A 260 3.97 -11.79 5.76
C ARG A 260 3.39 -10.67 4.90
N TYR A 261 4.15 -9.58 4.72
CA TYR A 261 3.68 -8.46 3.92
C TYR A 261 3.56 -8.80 2.44
N ILE A 262 4.53 -9.51 1.85
CA ILE A 262 4.47 -9.91 0.44
C ILE A 262 3.33 -10.91 0.22
N TYR A 263 3.08 -11.82 1.16
CA TYR A 263 1.91 -12.68 1.11
C TYR A 263 0.61 -11.85 1.10
N PHE A 264 0.43 -10.96 2.07
CA PHE A 264 -0.72 -10.04 2.12
C PHE A 264 -0.85 -9.20 0.85
N TYR A 265 0.26 -8.64 0.35
CA TYR A 265 0.30 -7.82 -0.86
C TYR A 265 -0.22 -8.59 -2.08
N ASN A 266 0.24 -9.82 -2.26
CA ASN A 266 -0.10 -10.64 -3.41
C ASN A 266 -1.53 -11.20 -3.37
N HIS A 267 -2.01 -11.62 -2.20
CA HIS A 267 -3.25 -12.38 -2.06
C HIS A 267 -4.44 -11.57 -1.55
N GLU A 268 -4.19 -10.53 -0.75
CA GLU A 268 -5.27 -9.82 -0.04
C GLU A 268 -5.32 -8.31 -0.31
N ARG A 269 -4.17 -7.67 -0.61
CA ARG A 269 -4.09 -6.23 -0.73
C ARG A 269 -4.78 -5.73 -1.99
N ILE A 270 -5.93 -5.06 -1.83
CA ILE A 270 -6.70 -4.49 -2.94
C ILE A 270 -5.91 -3.39 -3.66
N GLN A 271 -5.70 -3.55 -4.97
CA GLN A 271 -5.17 -2.51 -5.84
C GLN A 271 -6.29 -1.56 -6.30
N ASN A 272 -6.08 -0.24 -6.22
CA ASN A 272 -7.11 0.74 -6.59
C ASN A 272 -7.53 0.66 -8.07
N LYS A 273 -6.59 0.27 -8.96
CA LYS A 273 -6.86 0.20 -10.41
C LYS A 273 -7.72 -1.00 -10.80
N THR A 274 -7.45 -2.15 -10.22
CA THR A 274 -8.10 -3.42 -10.57
C THR A 274 -9.25 -3.77 -9.63
N GLY A 275 -9.24 -3.20 -8.41
CA GLY A 275 -10.22 -3.47 -7.36
C GLY A 275 -10.04 -4.83 -6.68
N VAL A 276 -8.99 -5.58 -7.01
CA VAL A 276 -8.67 -6.92 -6.47
C VAL A 276 -7.20 -7.01 -6.09
N ALA A 277 -6.81 -8.08 -5.39
CA ALA A 277 -5.41 -8.36 -5.10
C ALA A 277 -4.67 -8.82 -6.37
N PRO A 278 -3.32 -8.65 -6.45
CA PRO A 278 -2.52 -9.03 -7.61
C PRO A 278 -2.79 -10.43 -8.12
N LEU A 279 -2.67 -11.46 -7.29
CA LEU A 279 -2.84 -12.85 -7.72
C LEU A 279 -4.30 -13.22 -8.02
N THR A 280 -5.28 -12.52 -7.45
CA THR A 280 -6.68 -12.68 -7.85
C THR A 280 -6.85 -12.27 -9.30
N LEU A 281 -6.23 -11.16 -9.73
CA LEU A 281 -6.24 -10.74 -11.14
C LEU A 281 -5.57 -11.78 -12.04
N ARG A 282 -4.41 -12.32 -11.63
CA ARG A 282 -3.65 -13.34 -12.39
C ARG A 282 -4.47 -14.61 -12.65
N HIS A 283 -5.27 -15.04 -11.69
CA HIS A 283 -6.07 -16.26 -11.79
C HIS A 283 -7.42 -16.06 -12.51
N SER A 284 -7.82 -14.81 -12.73
CA SER A 284 -9.08 -14.46 -13.43
C SER A 284 -8.86 -14.21 -14.92
N ALA A 285 -7.63 -14.26 -15.40
CA ALA A 285 -7.22 -14.13 -16.78
C ALA A 285 -6.89 -15.51 -17.38
#